data_7152e0c8ae603eaa538ca7121d4e74be
#
_entry.id   7152e0c8ae603eaa538ca7121d4e74be
#
_cell.length_a   1.000
_cell.length_b   1.000
_cell.length_c   1.000
_cell.angle_alpha   90.00
_cell.angle_beta   90.00
_cell.angle_gamma   90.00
#
_symmetry.space_group_name_H-M   'P 1'
#
loop_
_entity.id
_entity.type
_entity.pdbx_description
1 polymer ?
#
loop_
_entity_poly.entity_id
_entity_poly.type
_entity_poly.pdbx_seq_one_letter_code
_entity_poly.pdbx_strand_id
1 'polypeptide(L)'
;MKILHILSFSLLASLLSTAAPSPLTPLPREQPQWWRKQYEQQVEQIKNNPCGVLFLGDSITDYWKREGKPIWEKAFSPYHPCNFGISGDQTTNLIYRITDSGIPAQTDPKLCIVMIGTNNTGYFKGGEAPEKTAMGILGTVEHLLVRFPDTHVLLLGIFPRGTGPQDKLR
;
A
#
# COMPACT_ATOMS: atom_id res chain seq x y z
N MET A 1 -47.96 -8.90 52.64
CA MET A 1 -46.53 -9.02 52.30
C MET A 1 -46.38 -8.85 50.80
N LYS A 2 -45.86 -7.72 50.35
CA LYS A 2 -45.58 -7.45 48.92
C LYS A 2 -44.10 -7.65 48.69
N ILE A 3 -43.74 -8.64 47.86
CA ILE A 3 -42.36 -8.93 47.49
C ILE A 3 -42.03 -8.01 46.33
N LEU A 4 -41.05 -7.11 46.54
CA LEU A 4 -40.52 -6.20 45.56
C LEU A 4 -39.38 -6.92 44.80
N HIS A 5 -39.57 -7.24 43.54
CA HIS A 5 -38.50 -7.79 42.67
C HIS A 5 -37.68 -6.63 42.13
N ILE A 6 -36.44 -6.52 42.59
CA ILE A 6 -35.47 -5.60 42.02
C ILE A 6 -34.77 -6.32 40.85
N LEU A 7 -35.10 -5.93 39.62
CA LEU A 7 -34.39 -6.32 38.44
C LEU A 7 -33.10 -5.50 38.32
N SER A 8 -31.98 -6.13 38.65
CA SER A 8 -30.66 -5.56 38.38
C SER A 8 -30.36 -5.66 36.88
N PHE A 9 -30.42 -4.53 36.20
CA PHE A 9 -29.92 -4.43 34.83
C PHE A 9 -28.41 -4.20 34.87
N SER A 10 -27.65 -5.28 34.70
CA SER A 10 -26.20 -5.18 34.49
C SER A 10 -25.92 -4.68 33.09
N LEU A 11 -25.61 -3.40 32.96
CA LEU A 11 -25.16 -2.80 31.70
C LEU A 11 -23.71 -3.23 31.48
N LEU A 12 -23.51 -4.32 30.72
CA LEU A 12 -22.19 -4.75 30.27
C LEU A 12 -21.78 -3.82 29.11
N ALA A 13 -21.13 -2.70 29.47
CA ALA A 13 -20.48 -1.84 28.50
C ALA A 13 -19.26 -2.60 27.93
N SER A 14 -19.42 -3.21 26.76
CA SER A 14 -18.30 -3.73 25.98
C SER A 14 -17.45 -2.56 25.53
N LEU A 15 -16.32 -2.35 26.20
CA LEU A 15 -15.25 -1.47 25.75
C LEU A 15 -14.68 -2.11 24.49
N LEU A 16 -15.20 -1.73 23.32
CA LEU A 16 -14.56 -1.96 22.05
C LEU A 16 -13.27 -1.15 22.07
N SER A 17 -12.16 -1.80 22.42
CA SER A 17 -10.83 -1.23 22.24
C SER A 17 -10.65 -1.00 20.74
N THR A 18 -10.72 0.25 20.30
CA THR A 18 -10.36 0.64 18.94
C THR A 18 -8.83 0.70 18.85
N ALA A 19 -8.18 -0.47 18.94
CA ALA A 19 -6.76 -0.55 18.61
C ALA A 19 -6.56 -0.05 17.18
N ALA A 20 -5.55 0.80 16.97
CA ALA A 20 -5.17 1.20 15.62
C ALA A 20 -4.90 -0.05 14.77
N PRO A 21 -5.32 -0.03 13.49
CA PRO A 21 -5.13 -1.19 12.61
C PRO A 21 -3.64 -1.58 12.54
N SER A 22 -3.39 -2.88 12.43
CA SER A 22 -2.04 -3.40 12.23
C SER A 22 -1.43 -2.84 10.95
N PRO A 23 -0.12 -2.58 10.89
CA PRO A 23 0.56 -2.16 9.65
C PRO A 23 0.48 -3.23 8.53
N LEU A 24 0.04 -4.43 8.86
CA LEU A 24 -0.20 -5.53 7.91
C LEU A 24 -1.67 -5.65 7.48
N THR A 25 -2.57 -4.85 8.05
CA THR A 25 -3.99 -4.91 7.68
C THR A 25 -4.21 -4.29 6.30
N PRO A 26 -4.76 -5.04 5.33
CA PRO A 26 -5.13 -4.47 4.03
C PRO A 26 -6.23 -3.41 4.23
N LEU A 27 -5.98 -2.18 3.84
CA LEU A 27 -6.94 -1.08 3.98
C LEU A 27 -7.10 -0.33 2.65
N PRO A 28 -8.31 -0.34 2.05
CA PRO A 28 -8.58 0.53 0.92
C PRO A 28 -8.60 1.99 1.37
N ARG A 29 -8.40 2.91 0.43
CA ARG A 29 -8.69 4.32 0.67
C ARG A 29 -10.11 4.60 0.18
N GLU A 30 -11.01 4.85 1.12
CA GLU A 30 -12.39 5.19 0.80
C GLU A 30 -12.51 6.57 0.14
N GLN A 31 -11.63 7.48 0.52
CA GLN A 31 -11.51 8.82 -0.02
C GLN A 31 -10.04 9.16 -0.32
N PRO A 32 -9.76 9.93 -1.37
CA PRO A 32 -10.71 10.51 -2.36
C PRO A 32 -11.12 9.48 -3.43
N GLN A 33 -12.25 9.69 -4.08
CA GLN A 33 -12.80 8.78 -5.12
C GLN A 33 -11.85 8.57 -6.30
N TRP A 34 -10.98 9.53 -6.61
CA TRP A 34 -9.99 9.37 -7.67
C TRP A 34 -9.03 8.21 -7.42
N TRP A 35 -8.76 7.87 -6.16
CA TRP A 35 -7.88 6.76 -5.82
C TRP A 35 -8.44 5.42 -6.33
N ARG A 36 -9.72 5.16 -6.05
CA ARG A 36 -10.40 3.95 -6.53
C ARG A 36 -10.44 3.89 -8.05
N LYS A 37 -10.78 5.01 -8.69
CA LYS A 37 -10.79 5.11 -10.16
C LYS A 37 -9.42 4.81 -10.76
N GLN A 38 -8.34 5.34 -10.18
CA GLN A 38 -6.99 5.09 -10.64
C GLN A 38 -6.60 3.62 -10.45
N TYR A 39 -6.96 3.02 -9.31
CA TYR A 39 -6.74 1.61 -9.04
C TYR A 39 -7.45 0.72 -10.07
N GLU A 40 -8.73 0.95 -10.33
CA GLU A 40 -9.51 0.22 -11.33
C GLU A 40 -8.92 0.35 -12.75
N GLN A 41 -8.47 1.55 -13.12
CA GLN A 41 -7.79 1.77 -14.40
C GLN A 41 -6.47 0.99 -14.51
N GLN A 42 -5.69 0.92 -13.45
CA GLN A 42 -4.44 0.15 -13.43
C GLN A 42 -4.71 -1.35 -13.55
N VAL A 43 -5.73 -1.85 -12.85
CA VAL A 43 -6.16 -3.24 -12.95
C VAL A 43 -6.57 -3.57 -14.39
N GLU A 44 -7.36 -2.71 -15.02
CA GLU A 44 -7.80 -2.91 -16.40
C GLU A 44 -6.63 -2.89 -17.40
N GLN A 45 -5.65 -2.01 -17.18
CA GLN A 45 -4.41 -1.99 -17.98
C GLN A 45 -3.63 -3.30 -17.87
N ILE A 46 -3.49 -3.85 -16.65
CA ILE A 46 -2.79 -5.11 -16.44
C ILE A 46 -3.54 -6.29 -17.04
N LYS A 47 -4.87 -6.28 -17.03
CA LYS A 47 -5.69 -7.34 -17.68
C LYS A 47 -5.44 -7.44 -19.17
N ASN A 48 -5.24 -6.32 -19.81
CA ASN A 48 -5.19 -6.21 -21.27
C ASN A 48 -3.76 -6.20 -21.84
N ASN A 49 -2.73 -6.15 -20.98
CA ASN A 49 -1.34 -6.06 -21.40
C ASN A 49 -0.45 -7.01 -20.61
N PRO A 50 0.58 -7.59 -21.24
CA PRO A 50 1.59 -8.34 -20.51
C PRO A 50 2.31 -7.42 -19.50
N CYS A 51 2.65 -7.96 -18.33
CA CYS A 51 3.33 -7.25 -17.28
C CYS A 51 4.59 -8.01 -16.85
N GLY A 52 5.70 -7.75 -17.52
CA GLY A 52 6.98 -8.41 -17.22
C GLY A 52 7.66 -7.83 -15.98
N VAL A 53 7.55 -6.51 -15.80
CA VAL A 53 8.06 -5.80 -14.61
C VAL A 53 6.94 -4.98 -13.98
N LEU A 54 6.63 -5.27 -12.72
CA LEU A 54 5.58 -4.57 -11.97
C LEU A 54 6.21 -3.58 -10.99
N PHE A 55 5.96 -2.29 -11.19
CA PHE A 55 6.38 -1.23 -10.30
C PHE A 55 5.27 -0.90 -9.31
N LEU A 56 5.55 -1.04 -8.01
CA LEU A 56 4.59 -0.85 -6.94
C LEU A 56 5.06 0.25 -5.98
N GLY A 57 4.14 1.10 -5.57
CA GLY A 57 4.47 2.18 -4.64
C GLY A 57 3.43 3.28 -4.56
N ASP A 58 3.90 4.43 -4.15
CA ASP A 58 3.12 5.65 -3.96
C ASP A 58 3.31 6.67 -5.11
N SER A 59 3.28 7.99 -4.77
CA SER A 59 3.46 9.07 -5.76
C SER A 59 4.80 9.01 -6.49
N ILE A 60 5.87 8.57 -5.84
CA ILE A 60 7.19 8.50 -6.46
C ILE A 60 7.16 7.50 -7.62
N THR A 61 6.49 6.37 -7.44
CA THR A 61 6.25 5.39 -8.50
C THR A 61 5.22 5.91 -9.52
N ASP A 62 4.13 6.52 -9.07
CA ASP A 62 3.08 7.04 -9.95
C ASP A 62 3.61 8.08 -10.95
N TYR A 63 4.55 8.93 -10.54
CA TYR A 63 5.07 10.04 -11.36
C TYR A 63 5.93 9.58 -12.55
N TRP A 64 6.34 8.33 -12.62
CA TRP A 64 6.94 7.78 -13.83
C TRP A 64 6.01 7.84 -15.05
N LYS A 65 4.69 7.93 -14.85
CA LYS A 65 3.71 8.11 -15.94
C LYS A 65 3.68 9.54 -16.52
N ARG A 66 4.28 10.50 -15.82
CA ARG A 66 4.25 11.93 -16.14
C ARG A 66 5.67 12.47 -16.28
N GLU A 67 6.25 12.91 -15.19
CA GLU A 67 7.57 13.56 -15.15
C GLU A 67 8.69 12.61 -15.58
N GLY A 68 8.58 11.33 -15.27
CA GLY A 68 9.54 10.30 -15.63
C GLY A 68 9.30 9.65 -17.01
N LYS A 69 8.21 10.00 -17.71
CA LYS A 69 7.76 9.29 -18.91
C LYS A 69 8.83 9.08 -19.98
N PRO A 70 9.65 10.07 -20.37
CA PRO A 70 10.68 9.86 -21.40
C PRO A 70 11.73 8.82 -21.01
N ILE A 71 12.10 8.78 -19.72
CA ILE A 71 13.06 7.79 -19.21
C ILE A 71 12.38 6.43 -19.11
N TRP A 72 11.15 6.39 -18.63
CA TRP A 72 10.34 5.18 -18.53
C TRP A 72 10.23 4.46 -19.89
N GLU A 73 9.84 5.19 -20.92
CA GLU A 73 9.68 4.65 -22.26
C GLU A 73 11.02 4.13 -22.82
N LYS A 74 12.10 4.89 -22.63
CA LYS A 74 13.42 4.51 -23.10
C LYS A 74 14.01 3.30 -22.38
N ALA A 75 13.90 3.27 -21.05
CA ALA A 75 14.61 2.29 -20.22
C ALA A 75 13.82 1.01 -19.98
N PHE A 76 12.50 1.09 -19.86
CA PHE A 76 11.70 -0.04 -19.37
C PHE A 76 10.77 -0.65 -20.39
N SER A 77 10.43 0.04 -21.51
CA SER A 77 9.51 -0.50 -22.52
C SER A 77 9.83 -1.92 -23.01
N PRO A 78 11.11 -2.31 -23.21
CA PRO A 78 11.42 -3.67 -23.64
C PRO A 78 11.00 -4.77 -22.64
N TYR A 79 10.74 -4.41 -21.39
CA TYR A 79 10.41 -5.35 -20.31
C TYR A 79 8.92 -5.40 -20.00
N HIS A 80 8.06 -4.79 -20.83
CA HIS A 80 6.61 -4.70 -20.58
C HIS A 80 6.30 -4.19 -19.15
N PRO A 81 6.69 -2.94 -18.82
CA PRO A 81 6.54 -2.42 -17.47
C PRO A 81 5.11 -2.03 -17.17
N CYS A 82 4.61 -2.42 -16.00
CA CYS A 82 3.35 -1.96 -15.45
C CYS A 82 3.60 -1.02 -14.26
N ASN A 83 3.03 0.17 -14.30
CA ASN A 83 3.11 1.11 -13.20
C ASN A 83 1.87 1.01 -12.31
N PHE A 84 2.06 0.45 -11.12
CA PHE A 84 1.02 0.26 -10.11
C PHE A 84 1.21 1.22 -8.91
N GLY A 85 1.85 2.37 -9.11
CA GLY A 85 1.96 3.45 -8.14
C GLY A 85 0.66 4.24 -8.04
N ILE A 86 0.26 4.62 -6.82
CA ILE A 86 -0.83 5.57 -6.56
C ILE A 86 -0.39 6.59 -5.53
N SER A 87 -0.53 7.87 -5.88
CA SER A 87 -0.13 8.98 -5.02
C SER A 87 -0.78 8.93 -3.64
N GLY A 88 0.04 9.09 -2.59
CA GLY A 88 -0.40 9.13 -1.20
C GLY A 88 -0.61 7.76 -0.55
N ASP A 89 -0.34 6.64 -1.24
CA ASP A 89 -0.46 5.32 -0.65
C ASP A 89 0.53 5.10 0.50
N GLN A 90 0.03 4.44 1.52
CA GLN A 90 0.77 3.84 2.61
C GLN A 90 0.91 2.32 2.37
N THR A 91 1.71 1.66 3.19
CA THR A 91 1.92 0.20 3.11
C THR A 91 0.61 -0.58 3.15
N THR A 92 -0.32 -0.22 4.02
CA THR A 92 -1.64 -0.86 4.16
C THR A 92 -2.50 -0.75 2.90
N ASN A 93 -2.42 0.39 2.19
CA ASN A 93 -3.14 0.59 0.94
C ASN A 93 -2.53 -0.25 -0.19
N LEU A 94 -1.20 -0.33 -0.24
CA LEU A 94 -0.53 -1.16 -1.22
C LEU A 94 -0.78 -2.65 -0.97
N ILE A 95 -0.74 -3.10 0.30
CA ILE A 95 -1.12 -4.48 0.67
C ILE A 95 -2.54 -4.78 0.20
N TYR A 96 -3.51 -3.87 0.44
CA TYR A 96 -4.87 -4.03 -0.07
C TYR A 96 -4.89 -4.26 -1.59
N ARG A 97 -4.19 -3.45 -2.37
CA ARG A 97 -4.17 -3.55 -3.83
C ARG A 97 -3.48 -4.82 -4.35
N ILE A 98 -2.58 -5.41 -3.57
CA ILE A 98 -1.92 -6.68 -3.89
C ILE A 98 -2.84 -7.87 -3.57
N THR A 99 -3.56 -7.80 -2.43
CA THR A 99 -4.38 -8.90 -1.91
C THR A 99 -5.80 -8.90 -2.46
N ASP A 100 -6.32 -7.73 -2.85
CA ASP A 100 -7.60 -7.64 -3.54
C ASP A 100 -7.56 -8.41 -4.86
N SER A 101 -8.67 -8.98 -5.25
CA SER A 101 -8.81 -9.75 -6.50
C SER A 101 -8.60 -8.91 -7.77
N GLY A 102 -8.26 -7.62 -7.62
CA GLY A 102 -8.06 -6.69 -8.71
C GLY A 102 -6.92 -7.06 -9.67
N ILE A 103 -5.76 -7.49 -9.16
CA ILE A 103 -4.67 -7.94 -10.05
C ILE A 103 -5.05 -9.32 -10.61
N PRO A 104 -5.08 -9.50 -11.93
CA PRO A 104 -5.48 -10.78 -12.55
C PRO A 104 -4.60 -11.94 -12.08
N ALA A 105 -5.21 -13.12 -11.90
CA ALA A 105 -4.49 -14.31 -11.46
C ALA A 105 -3.36 -14.73 -12.41
N GLN A 106 -3.56 -14.46 -13.72
CA GLN A 106 -2.60 -14.75 -14.77
C GLN A 106 -1.46 -13.72 -14.89
N THR A 107 -1.48 -12.65 -14.10
CA THR A 107 -0.35 -11.71 -14.03
C THR A 107 0.85 -12.42 -13.41
N ASP A 108 1.92 -12.55 -14.15
CA ASP A 108 3.14 -13.26 -13.75
C ASP A 108 4.37 -12.37 -14.00
N PRO A 109 4.55 -11.30 -13.20
CA PRO A 109 5.70 -10.43 -13.35
C PRO A 109 6.97 -11.18 -12.95
N LYS A 110 8.02 -11.09 -13.76
CA LYS A 110 9.33 -11.67 -13.42
C LYS A 110 10.08 -10.83 -12.39
N LEU A 111 9.73 -9.56 -12.28
CA LEU A 111 10.31 -8.62 -11.32
C LEU A 111 9.23 -7.70 -10.78
N CYS A 112 9.15 -7.59 -9.46
CA CYS A 112 8.41 -6.55 -8.76
C CYS A 112 9.40 -5.54 -8.17
N ILE A 113 9.26 -4.26 -8.54
CA ILE A 113 10.06 -3.16 -7.98
C ILE A 113 9.18 -2.41 -6.99
N VAL A 114 9.56 -2.38 -5.72
CA VAL A 114 8.76 -1.83 -4.64
C VAL A 114 9.44 -0.62 -4.02
N MET A 115 8.72 0.50 -3.95
CA MET A 115 9.12 1.68 -3.21
C MET A 115 7.90 2.27 -2.49
N ILE A 116 7.81 2.06 -1.18
CA ILE A 116 6.65 2.42 -0.35
C ILE A 116 7.10 2.78 1.07
N GLY A 117 6.32 3.57 1.80
CA GLY A 117 6.53 3.87 3.20
C GLY A 117 6.79 5.35 3.50
N THR A 118 7.11 6.17 2.50
CA THR A 118 7.34 7.61 2.73
C THR A 118 6.09 8.31 3.31
N ASN A 119 4.88 7.86 2.98
CA ASN A 119 3.65 8.41 3.52
C ASN A 119 3.31 7.88 4.93
N ASN A 120 3.87 6.73 5.32
CA ASN A 120 3.77 6.22 6.69
C ASN A 120 4.63 7.05 7.64
N THR A 121 5.84 7.46 7.25
CA THR A 121 6.81 8.15 8.11
C THR A 121 6.48 9.61 8.43
N GLY A 122 5.35 10.12 7.98
CA GLY A 122 4.86 11.43 8.46
C GLY A 122 4.78 12.55 7.46
N TYR A 123 4.16 12.31 6.32
CA TYR A 123 3.66 13.42 5.51
C TYR A 123 2.57 14.21 6.24
N PHE A 124 1.83 13.54 7.13
CA PHE A 124 0.79 14.12 7.98
C PHE A 124 1.26 14.17 9.44
N LYS A 125 0.78 15.13 10.22
CA LYS A 125 1.03 15.21 11.67
C LYS A 125 0.70 13.86 12.32
N GLY A 126 1.68 13.25 12.99
CA GLY A 126 1.51 11.96 13.64
C GLY A 126 1.94 10.76 12.78
N GLY A 127 3.01 10.90 12.01
CA GLY A 127 3.60 9.80 11.25
C GLY A 127 3.80 8.53 12.07
N GLU A 128 3.71 7.41 11.39
CA GLU A 128 3.86 6.10 11.99
C GLU A 128 5.29 5.89 12.50
N ALA A 129 5.44 5.16 13.59
CA ALA A 129 6.76 4.78 14.11
C ALA A 129 7.56 4.02 13.03
N PRO A 130 8.89 4.23 12.93
CA PRO A 130 9.74 3.59 11.92
C PRO A 130 9.60 2.08 11.89
N GLU A 131 9.48 1.44 13.05
CA GLU A 131 9.33 -0.01 13.19
C GLU A 131 8.02 -0.51 12.54
N LYS A 132 6.93 0.21 12.73
CA LYS A 132 5.64 -0.12 12.10
C LYS A 132 5.70 0.06 10.59
N THR A 133 6.31 1.14 10.12
CA THR A 133 6.53 1.35 8.69
C THR A 133 7.37 0.21 8.09
N ALA A 134 8.46 -0.19 8.76
CA ALA A 134 9.29 -1.31 8.34
C ALA A 134 8.50 -2.63 8.30
N MET A 135 7.68 -2.91 9.31
CA MET A 135 6.78 -4.07 9.31
C MET A 135 5.81 -4.04 8.12
N GLY A 136 5.22 -2.89 7.82
CA GLY A 136 4.32 -2.73 6.68
C GLY A 136 5.03 -2.94 5.33
N ILE A 137 6.27 -2.50 5.20
CA ILE A 137 7.10 -2.73 4.01
C ILE A 137 7.41 -4.22 3.84
N LEU A 138 7.86 -4.89 4.91
CA LEU A 138 8.13 -6.32 4.88
C LEU A 138 6.87 -7.12 4.56
N GLY A 139 5.74 -6.78 5.19
CA GLY A 139 4.45 -7.39 4.87
C GLY A 139 4.04 -7.18 3.40
N THR A 140 4.35 -6.04 2.80
CA THR A 140 4.14 -5.81 1.36
C THR A 140 4.94 -6.82 0.52
N VAL A 141 6.21 -7.05 0.86
CA VAL A 141 7.06 -8.03 0.16
C VAL A 141 6.53 -9.46 0.34
N GLU A 142 6.14 -9.83 1.55
CA GLU A 142 5.56 -11.14 1.84
C GLU A 142 4.28 -11.38 1.02
N HIS A 143 3.37 -10.42 0.97
CA HIS A 143 2.15 -10.53 0.16
C HIS A 143 2.46 -10.65 -1.34
N LEU A 144 3.49 -9.96 -1.84
CA LEU A 144 3.93 -10.10 -3.24
C LEU A 144 4.46 -11.51 -3.53
N LEU A 145 5.29 -12.07 -2.65
CA LEU A 145 5.85 -13.41 -2.82
C LEU A 145 4.77 -14.51 -2.71
N VAL A 146 3.76 -14.30 -1.89
CA VAL A 146 2.59 -15.19 -1.85
C VAL A 146 1.76 -15.08 -3.14
N ARG A 147 1.58 -13.86 -3.65
CA ARG A 147 0.77 -13.60 -4.83
C ARG A 147 1.44 -14.03 -6.13
N PHE A 148 2.76 -13.86 -6.21
CA PHE A 148 3.61 -14.14 -7.36
C PHE A 148 4.85 -14.94 -6.92
N PRO A 149 4.72 -16.24 -6.69
CA PRO A 149 5.79 -17.05 -6.07
C PRO A 149 7.07 -17.13 -6.92
N ASP A 150 6.96 -16.96 -8.23
CA ASP A 150 8.10 -17.02 -9.15
C ASP A 150 8.71 -15.64 -9.48
N THR A 151 8.25 -14.58 -8.81
CA THR A 151 8.77 -13.21 -9.01
C THR A 151 10.04 -12.97 -8.21
N HIS A 152 10.90 -12.10 -8.72
CA HIS A 152 11.95 -11.47 -7.92
C HIS A 152 11.43 -10.13 -7.38
N VAL A 153 11.79 -9.79 -6.15
CA VAL A 153 11.43 -8.50 -5.55
C VAL A 153 12.67 -7.63 -5.36
N LEU A 154 12.68 -6.47 -6.02
CA LEU A 154 13.65 -5.41 -5.78
C LEU A 154 13.02 -4.37 -4.85
N LEU A 155 13.38 -4.40 -3.57
CA LEU A 155 12.93 -3.42 -2.60
C LEU A 155 13.89 -2.22 -2.61
N LEU A 156 13.37 -1.03 -2.91
CA LEU A 156 14.09 0.23 -2.87
C LEU A 156 13.92 0.89 -1.50
N GLY A 157 15.00 1.47 -0.97
CA GLY A 157 14.96 2.25 0.26
C GLY A 157 14.12 3.52 0.10
N ILE A 158 13.47 3.96 1.19
CA ILE A 158 12.76 5.24 1.23
C ILE A 158 13.77 6.37 1.05
N PHE A 159 13.51 7.28 0.11
CA PHE A 159 14.38 8.44 -0.09
C PHE A 159 14.33 9.38 1.12
N PRO A 160 15.46 10.00 1.45
CA PRO A 160 15.47 11.10 2.40
C PRO A 160 14.46 12.18 1.98
N ARG A 161 13.74 12.73 2.94
CA ARG A 161 12.78 13.80 2.70
C ARG A 161 12.97 14.93 3.72
N GLY A 162 12.48 16.12 3.38
CA GLY A 162 12.64 17.34 4.17
C GLY A 162 13.91 18.11 3.80
N THR A 163 14.09 19.25 4.45
CA THR A 163 15.16 20.23 4.10
C THR A 163 16.13 20.47 5.26
N GLY A 164 15.94 19.82 6.42
CA GLY A 164 16.71 20.10 7.63
C GLY A 164 17.45 18.87 8.20
N PRO A 165 18.45 19.12 9.08
CA PRO A 165 19.19 18.06 9.75
C PRO A 165 18.31 17.10 10.56
N GLN A 166 17.18 17.59 11.10
CA GLN A 166 16.19 16.82 11.84
C GLN A 166 15.41 15.84 10.95
N ASP A 167 15.44 16.04 9.63
CA ASP A 167 14.78 15.15 8.67
C ASP A 167 15.63 13.95 8.26
N LYS A 168 16.87 13.85 8.77
CA LYS A 168 17.81 12.77 8.46
C LYS A 168 17.44 11.42 9.06
N LEU A 169 16.46 11.40 9.96
CA LEU A 169 15.98 10.18 10.63
C LEU A 169 14.71 9.59 10.02
N ARG A 170 14.33 10.06 8.82
CA ARG A 170 13.13 9.57 8.13
C ARG A 170 13.50 8.78 6.89
#